data_28c4888f45bea794822a234bf84ae2f2
#
_entry.id   28c4888f45bea794822a234bf84ae2f2
#
_cell.length_a   1.000
_cell.length_b   1.000
_cell.length_c   1.000
_cell.angle_alpha   90.00
_cell.angle_beta   90.00
_cell.angle_gamma   90.00
#
_symmetry.space_group_name_H-M   'P 1'
#
loop_
_entity.id
_entity.type
_entity.pdbx_description
1 polymer ?
#
loop_
_entity_poly.entity_id
_entity_poly.type
_entity_poly.pdbx_seq_one_letter_code
_entity_poly.pdbx_strand_id
1 'polypeptide(L)'
;NFSKINTLIIYLIFFLFAIFTFLNFQKKDNLYFDKKINLGLDLQGGSYLLLEINSDTLVKEKIQDKVIPIKKLLKENNISYSNFKISDQSLSININNLNKFDLLFNSRKNNLINPYIDKYRSFELTYKKLSNNQIEITFSKFGLLTINNSALKQSIEIVRRRIDDVGTKE
;
A
#
# COMPACT_ATOMS: atom_id res chain seq x y z
N ASN A 1 33.70 56.17 -4.74
CA ASN A 1 34.89 55.46 -5.27
C ASN A 1 35.20 54.26 -4.39
N PHE A 2 34.85 53.09 -4.85
CA PHE A 2 35.30 51.86 -4.16
C PHE A 2 36.84 51.78 -4.28
N SER A 3 37.52 51.59 -3.17
CA SER A 3 38.96 51.29 -3.15
C SER A 3 39.20 50.05 -4.03
N LYS A 4 40.26 50.09 -4.84
CA LYS A 4 40.68 48.93 -5.67
C LYS A 4 40.76 47.62 -4.88
N ILE A 5 41.10 47.72 -3.58
CA ILE A 5 41.13 46.59 -2.63
C ILE A 5 39.75 46.04 -2.38
N ASN A 6 38.73 46.87 -2.16
CA ASN A 6 37.34 46.41 -1.94
C ASN A 6 36.75 45.72 -3.19
N THR A 7 37.10 46.20 -4.37
CA THR A 7 36.68 45.56 -5.63
C THR A 7 37.34 44.20 -5.79
N LEU A 8 38.60 44.06 -5.44
CA LEU A 8 39.32 42.80 -5.49
C LEU A 8 38.76 41.79 -4.47
N ILE A 9 38.39 42.22 -3.26
CA ILE A 9 37.73 41.36 -2.26
C ILE A 9 36.37 40.86 -2.77
N ILE A 10 35.59 41.72 -3.41
CA ILE A 10 34.27 41.30 -3.98
C ILE A 10 34.45 40.21 -5.04
N TYR A 11 35.40 40.41 -5.97
CA TYR A 11 35.69 39.37 -6.98
C TYR A 11 36.16 38.06 -6.39
N LEU A 12 36.97 38.11 -5.34
CA LEU A 12 37.47 36.93 -4.65
C LEU A 12 36.32 36.17 -3.97
N ILE A 13 35.40 36.90 -3.35
CA ILE A 13 34.18 36.28 -2.76
C ILE A 13 33.35 35.59 -3.82
N PHE A 14 33.06 36.27 -4.95
CA PHE A 14 32.32 35.69 -6.06
C PHE A 14 33.02 34.44 -6.64
N PHE A 15 34.31 34.47 -6.77
CA PHE A 15 35.11 33.34 -7.25
C PHE A 15 35.02 32.14 -6.30
N LEU A 16 35.07 32.38 -4.99
CA LEU A 16 34.88 31.36 -3.98
C LEU A 16 33.48 30.74 -4.07
N PHE A 17 32.43 31.55 -4.19
CA PHE A 17 31.06 31.04 -4.35
C PHE A 17 30.92 30.22 -5.64
N ALA A 18 31.53 30.63 -6.73
CA ALA A 18 31.51 29.88 -7.99
C ALA A 18 32.17 28.51 -7.85
N ILE A 19 33.30 28.42 -7.15
CA ILE A 19 33.98 27.15 -6.84
C ILE A 19 33.11 26.25 -5.98
N PHE A 20 32.49 26.78 -4.92
CA PHE A 20 31.58 26.03 -4.05
C PHE A 20 30.38 25.47 -4.82
N THR A 21 29.78 26.27 -5.72
CA THR A 21 28.65 25.81 -6.55
C THR A 21 29.08 24.74 -7.54
N PHE A 22 30.24 24.90 -8.16
CA PHE A 22 30.78 23.91 -9.09
C PHE A 22 31.12 22.59 -8.42
N LEU A 23 31.73 22.61 -7.22
CA LEU A 23 32.01 21.41 -6.42
C LEU A 23 30.75 20.69 -5.96
N ASN A 24 29.68 21.43 -5.70
CA ASN A 24 28.38 20.87 -5.34
C ASN A 24 27.69 20.18 -6.53
N PHE A 25 27.98 20.60 -7.75
CA PHE A 25 27.45 20.00 -8.98
C PHE A 25 28.21 18.74 -9.43
N GLN A 26 29.50 18.63 -9.07
CA GLN A 26 30.27 17.42 -9.37
C GLN A 26 29.90 16.30 -8.37
N LYS A 27 29.25 15.24 -8.87
CA LYS A 27 28.97 14.00 -8.15
C LYS A 27 30.28 13.26 -7.81
N LYS A 28 31.01 13.68 -6.80
CA LYS A 28 32.10 12.89 -6.20
C LYS A 28 31.79 12.64 -4.74
N ASP A 29 31.63 11.38 -4.39
CA ASP A 29 31.19 10.88 -3.08
C ASP A 29 32.14 11.10 -1.91
N ASN A 30 33.16 11.95 -2.03
CA ASN A 30 34.23 12.09 -1.04
C ASN A 30 34.64 13.54 -0.73
N LEU A 31 33.69 14.48 -0.65
CA LEU A 31 34.00 15.82 -0.21
C LEU A 31 33.23 16.19 1.07
N TYR A 32 33.89 16.92 1.95
CA TYR A 32 33.53 17.31 3.32
C TYR A 32 32.17 17.92 3.57
N PHE A 33 31.27 17.98 2.57
CA PHE A 33 29.93 18.51 2.69
C PHE A 33 28.89 17.47 2.29
N ASP A 34 28.34 16.77 3.26
CA ASP A 34 27.28 15.76 3.11
C ASP A 34 25.91 16.34 2.68
N LYS A 35 25.77 17.65 2.59
CA LYS A 35 24.52 18.30 2.19
C LYS A 35 24.53 18.63 0.70
N LYS A 36 24.04 17.68 -0.11
CA LYS A 36 23.68 17.95 -1.52
C LYS A 36 22.46 18.86 -1.57
N ILE A 37 22.48 19.88 -2.41
CA ILE A 37 21.29 20.65 -2.74
C ILE A 37 20.37 19.73 -3.52
N ASN A 38 19.25 19.32 -2.92
CA ASN A 38 18.22 18.57 -3.61
C ASN A 38 17.43 19.54 -4.50
N LEU A 39 17.76 19.55 -5.78
CA LEU A 39 16.98 20.26 -6.78
C LEU A 39 15.61 19.61 -6.91
N GLY A 40 14.54 20.40 -6.97
CA GLY A 40 13.20 19.89 -7.23
C GLY A 40 13.12 19.20 -8.59
N LEU A 41 12.12 18.35 -8.78
CA LEU A 41 11.87 17.61 -10.02
C LEU A 41 11.86 18.51 -11.26
N ASP A 42 11.37 19.75 -11.12
CA ASP A 42 11.31 20.75 -12.20
C ASP A 42 12.70 21.18 -12.71
N LEU A 43 13.71 21.13 -11.83
CA LEU A 43 15.09 21.52 -12.16
C LEU A 43 15.98 20.35 -12.55
N GLN A 44 15.64 19.14 -12.11
CA GLN A 44 16.38 17.93 -12.47
C GLN A 44 15.89 17.30 -13.79
N GLY A 45 14.72 17.74 -14.24
CA GLY A 45 13.99 17.04 -15.30
C GLY A 45 13.45 15.71 -14.80
N GLY A 46 12.26 15.38 -15.11
CA GLY A 46 11.64 14.10 -14.71
C GLY A 46 10.13 14.15 -14.86
N SER A 47 9.51 13.00 -14.76
CA SER A 47 8.07 12.85 -14.71
C SER A 47 7.67 12.15 -13.42
N TYR A 48 6.50 12.50 -12.90
CA TYR A 48 5.89 11.77 -11.80
C TYR A 48 4.59 11.13 -12.26
N LEU A 49 4.26 10.01 -11.66
CA LEU A 49 3.02 9.30 -11.91
C LEU A 49 2.23 9.20 -10.60
N LEU A 50 1.02 9.71 -10.62
CA LEU A 50 0.07 9.56 -9.51
C LEU A 50 -0.76 8.29 -9.77
N LEU A 51 -0.73 7.36 -8.83
CA LEU A 51 -1.52 6.13 -8.86
C LEU A 51 -2.64 6.20 -7.82
N GLU A 52 -3.86 6.00 -8.26
CA GLU A 52 -5.03 5.89 -7.40
C GLU A 52 -5.61 4.47 -7.51
N ILE A 53 -6.01 3.91 -6.37
CA ILE A 53 -6.65 2.59 -6.31
C ILE A 53 -8.14 2.78 -6.06
N ASN A 54 -8.98 2.20 -6.92
CA ASN A 54 -10.40 2.08 -6.64
C ASN A 54 -10.63 0.98 -5.59
N SER A 55 -10.66 1.39 -4.33
CA SER A 55 -10.80 0.49 -3.18
C SER A 55 -12.11 -0.27 -3.19
N ASP A 56 -13.22 0.30 -3.69
CA ASP A 56 -14.54 -0.33 -3.66
C ASP A 56 -14.59 -1.54 -4.59
N THR A 57 -14.09 -1.39 -5.82
CA THR A 57 -13.98 -2.50 -6.78
C THR A 57 -13.08 -3.61 -6.26
N LEU A 58 -11.94 -3.23 -5.68
CA LEU A 58 -10.99 -4.18 -5.12
C LEU A 58 -11.59 -4.96 -3.95
N VAL A 59 -12.28 -4.30 -3.03
CA VAL A 59 -12.95 -4.93 -1.88
C VAL A 59 -14.04 -5.89 -2.36
N LYS A 60 -14.83 -5.50 -3.35
CA LYS A 60 -15.86 -6.36 -3.95
C LYS A 60 -15.25 -7.65 -4.51
N GLU A 61 -14.20 -7.56 -5.31
CA GLU A 61 -13.50 -8.73 -5.84
C GLU A 61 -12.96 -9.62 -4.72
N LYS A 62 -12.32 -9.03 -3.72
CA LYS A 62 -11.76 -9.78 -2.58
C LYS A 62 -12.82 -10.45 -1.72
N ILE A 63 -13.99 -9.84 -1.54
CA ILE A 63 -15.16 -10.49 -0.88
C ILE A 63 -15.66 -11.68 -1.72
N GLN A 64 -15.74 -11.53 -3.03
CA GLN A 64 -16.14 -12.61 -3.93
C GLN A 64 -15.16 -13.79 -3.86
N ASP A 65 -13.85 -13.54 -3.80
CA ASP A 65 -12.83 -14.57 -3.66
C ASP A 65 -13.00 -15.39 -2.36
N LYS A 66 -13.54 -14.79 -1.29
CA LYS A 66 -13.79 -15.47 0.00
C LYS A 66 -15.03 -16.37 -0.01
N VAL A 67 -15.91 -16.23 -0.99
CA VAL A 67 -17.18 -17.00 -1.07
C VAL A 67 -16.96 -18.50 -1.10
N ILE A 68 -16.12 -18.96 -2.02
CA ILE A 68 -15.86 -20.40 -2.21
C ILE A 68 -15.18 -21.00 -0.98
N PRO A 69 -14.10 -20.40 -0.45
CA PRO A 69 -13.47 -20.88 0.78
C PRO A 69 -14.42 -20.96 1.99
N ILE A 70 -15.27 -19.93 2.18
CA ILE A 70 -16.25 -19.92 3.27
C ILE A 70 -17.28 -21.03 3.11
N LYS A 71 -17.84 -21.22 1.92
CA LYS A 71 -18.78 -22.32 1.63
C LYS A 71 -18.14 -23.68 1.89
N LYS A 72 -16.88 -23.85 1.50
CA LYS A 72 -16.13 -25.09 1.73
C LYS A 72 -15.94 -25.33 3.23
N LEU A 73 -15.51 -24.33 3.99
CA LEU A 73 -15.38 -24.42 5.45
C LEU A 73 -16.68 -24.89 6.11
N LEU A 74 -17.80 -24.25 5.75
CA LEU A 74 -19.10 -24.57 6.32
C LEU A 74 -19.51 -26.03 6.03
N LYS A 75 -19.33 -26.46 4.77
CA LYS A 75 -19.66 -27.82 4.32
C LYS A 75 -18.79 -28.88 5.02
N GLU A 76 -17.47 -28.69 5.09
CA GLU A 76 -16.54 -29.62 5.71
C GLU A 76 -16.78 -29.78 7.23
N ASN A 77 -17.32 -28.75 7.86
CA ASN A 77 -17.62 -28.77 9.29
C ASN A 77 -19.09 -29.08 9.61
N ASN A 78 -19.87 -29.52 8.63
CA ASN A 78 -21.30 -29.83 8.79
C ASN A 78 -22.10 -28.67 9.40
N ILE A 79 -21.81 -27.43 8.97
CA ILE A 79 -22.56 -26.23 9.33
C ILE A 79 -23.54 -25.92 8.19
N SER A 80 -24.83 -26.08 8.46
CA SER A 80 -25.86 -25.75 7.48
C SER A 80 -25.97 -24.23 7.31
N TYR A 81 -26.09 -23.81 6.07
CA TYR A 81 -26.20 -22.38 5.73
C TYR A 81 -27.26 -22.18 4.63
N SER A 82 -27.82 -20.98 4.60
CA SER A 82 -28.78 -20.54 3.59
C SER A 82 -28.64 -19.04 3.32
N ASN A 83 -29.38 -18.53 2.35
CA ASN A 83 -29.45 -17.09 2.02
C ASN A 83 -28.09 -16.43 1.85
N PHE A 84 -27.22 -17.05 1.06
CA PHE A 84 -25.90 -16.54 0.76
C PHE A 84 -26.00 -15.35 -0.21
N LYS A 85 -25.86 -14.13 0.29
CA LYS A 85 -25.99 -12.89 -0.47
C LYS A 85 -24.69 -12.10 -0.45
N ILE A 86 -24.20 -11.72 -1.61
CA ILE A 86 -23.02 -10.89 -1.79
C ILE A 86 -23.49 -9.45 -2.06
N SER A 87 -23.00 -8.51 -1.29
CA SER A 87 -23.10 -7.07 -1.53
C SER A 87 -21.73 -6.53 -1.92
N ASP A 88 -21.64 -5.24 -2.26
CA ASP A 88 -20.39 -4.67 -2.76
C ASP A 88 -19.21 -4.79 -1.77
N GLN A 89 -19.46 -4.66 -0.46
CA GLN A 89 -18.40 -4.71 0.56
C GLN A 89 -18.67 -5.76 1.65
N SER A 90 -19.70 -6.58 1.51
CA SER A 90 -20.09 -7.54 2.52
C SER A 90 -20.67 -8.83 1.95
N LEU A 91 -20.64 -9.86 2.79
CA LEU A 91 -21.20 -11.16 2.54
C LEU A 91 -22.18 -11.50 3.66
N SER A 92 -23.46 -11.56 3.34
CA SER A 92 -24.52 -11.97 4.28
C SER A 92 -24.83 -13.44 4.12
N ILE A 93 -25.00 -14.14 5.24
CA ILE A 93 -25.28 -15.58 5.28
C ILE A 93 -26.08 -15.94 6.53
N ASN A 94 -27.01 -16.89 6.39
CA ASN A 94 -27.70 -17.51 7.51
C ASN A 94 -26.97 -18.79 7.90
N ILE A 95 -26.62 -18.94 9.17
CA ILE A 95 -25.88 -20.08 9.71
C ILE A 95 -26.62 -20.66 10.93
N ASN A 96 -26.78 -21.98 10.98
CA ASN A 96 -27.48 -22.65 12.07
C ASN A 96 -26.64 -22.80 13.35
N ASN A 97 -25.31 -22.85 13.26
CA ASN A 97 -24.40 -23.04 14.41
C ASN A 97 -23.31 -21.96 14.42
N LEU A 98 -23.68 -20.81 15.00
CA LEU A 98 -22.80 -19.66 15.04
C LEU A 98 -21.58 -19.86 15.95
N ASN A 99 -21.73 -20.60 17.06
CA ASN A 99 -20.60 -20.86 17.97
C ASN A 99 -19.50 -21.68 17.30
N LYS A 100 -19.89 -22.73 16.55
CA LYS A 100 -18.93 -23.54 15.79
C LYS A 100 -18.27 -22.72 14.67
N PHE A 101 -19.04 -21.88 14.01
CA PHE A 101 -18.52 -20.96 12.97
C PHE A 101 -17.49 -20.00 13.58
N ASP A 102 -17.77 -19.37 14.72
CA ASP A 102 -16.89 -18.41 15.38
C ASP A 102 -15.52 -19.03 15.73
N LEU A 103 -15.53 -20.26 16.30
CA LEU A 103 -14.31 -20.97 16.62
C LEU A 103 -13.42 -21.25 15.39
N LEU A 104 -14.04 -21.57 14.26
CA LEU A 104 -13.35 -21.83 13.02
C LEU A 104 -12.89 -20.53 12.33
N PHE A 105 -13.75 -19.53 12.31
CA PHE A 105 -13.53 -18.27 11.64
C PHE A 105 -12.45 -17.43 12.32
N ASN A 106 -12.40 -17.43 13.66
CA ASN A 106 -11.43 -16.71 14.46
C ASN A 106 -10.25 -17.58 14.94
N SER A 107 -10.03 -18.71 14.30
CA SER A 107 -8.87 -19.55 14.57
C SER A 107 -7.58 -18.91 14.04
N ARG A 108 -6.56 -18.78 14.89
CA ARG A 108 -5.23 -18.28 14.47
C ARG A 108 -4.40 -19.32 13.71
N LYS A 109 -4.76 -20.59 13.82
CA LYS A 109 -3.96 -21.71 13.31
C LYS A 109 -4.41 -22.04 11.88
N ASN A 110 -3.55 -21.80 10.88
CA ASN A 110 -3.76 -22.15 9.47
C ASN A 110 -5.10 -21.71 8.87
N ASN A 111 -5.55 -20.52 9.25
CA ASN A 111 -6.83 -19.97 8.76
C ASN A 111 -6.64 -19.23 7.42
N LEU A 112 -6.78 -19.94 6.32
CA LEU A 112 -6.70 -19.37 4.97
C LEU A 112 -7.88 -18.45 4.64
N ILE A 113 -9.01 -18.61 5.33
CA ILE A 113 -10.23 -17.83 5.07
C ILE A 113 -10.15 -16.47 5.74
N ASN A 114 -9.75 -16.47 7.01
CA ASN A 114 -9.64 -15.28 7.84
C ASN A 114 -8.25 -15.24 8.50
N PRO A 115 -7.19 -14.93 7.74
CA PRO A 115 -5.85 -14.89 8.28
C PRO A 115 -5.70 -13.83 9.39
N TYR A 116 -4.94 -14.20 10.41
CA TYR A 116 -4.56 -13.26 11.46
C TYR A 116 -3.37 -12.41 11.01
N ILE A 117 -3.50 -11.10 11.09
CA ILE A 117 -2.48 -10.13 10.68
C ILE A 117 -1.68 -9.73 11.93
N ASP A 118 -0.54 -10.35 12.15
CA ASP A 118 0.28 -10.15 13.35
C ASP A 118 0.67 -8.69 13.58
N LYS A 119 1.01 -7.98 12.52
CA LYS A 119 1.37 -6.56 12.55
C LYS A 119 0.31 -5.69 13.23
N TYR A 120 -0.94 -6.02 13.03
CA TYR A 120 -2.08 -5.24 13.56
C TYR A 120 -2.81 -5.95 14.70
N ARG A 121 -2.39 -7.16 15.05
CA ARG A 121 -3.05 -8.03 16.02
C ARG A 121 -4.55 -8.18 15.77
N SER A 122 -4.93 -8.31 14.52
CA SER A 122 -6.31 -8.36 14.05
C SER A 122 -6.49 -9.42 12.96
N PHE A 123 -7.71 -9.94 12.85
CA PHE A 123 -8.09 -10.77 11.71
C PHE A 123 -8.36 -9.92 10.46
N GLU A 124 -8.19 -10.51 9.28
CA GLU A 124 -8.48 -9.87 8.00
C GLU A 124 -9.97 -9.55 7.85
N LEU A 125 -10.83 -10.49 8.24
CA LEU A 125 -12.28 -10.35 8.19
C LEU A 125 -12.86 -10.22 9.59
N THR A 126 -14.01 -9.57 9.67
CA THR A 126 -14.86 -9.49 10.85
C THR A 126 -16.30 -9.81 10.46
N TYR A 127 -17.15 -10.15 11.43
CA TYR A 127 -18.57 -10.31 11.16
C TYR A 127 -19.43 -9.61 12.21
N LYS A 128 -20.63 -9.21 11.80
CA LYS A 128 -21.67 -8.68 12.66
C LYS A 128 -22.87 -9.61 12.64
N LYS A 129 -23.53 -9.81 13.78
CA LYS A 129 -24.81 -10.48 13.84
C LYS A 129 -25.91 -9.50 13.47
N LEU A 130 -26.69 -9.83 12.43
CA LEU A 130 -27.87 -9.06 12.03
C LEU A 130 -29.15 -9.59 12.71
N SER A 131 -29.21 -10.91 12.90
CA SER A 131 -30.29 -11.61 13.61
C SER A 131 -29.75 -12.88 14.25
N ASN A 132 -30.63 -13.69 14.89
CA ASN A 132 -30.22 -14.91 15.59
C ASN A 132 -29.38 -15.88 14.74
N ASN A 133 -29.66 -15.96 13.43
CA ASN A 133 -28.99 -16.90 12.52
C ASN A 133 -28.31 -16.19 11.36
N GLN A 134 -28.46 -14.88 11.21
CA GLN A 134 -27.88 -14.12 10.11
C GLN A 134 -26.66 -13.34 10.54
N ILE A 135 -25.58 -13.50 9.81
CA ILE A 135 -24.35 -12.73 9.99
C ILE A 135 -24.00 -12.00 8.69
N GLU A 136 -23.31 -10.90 8.85
CA GLU A 136 -22.70 -10.13 7.78
C GLU A 136 -21.18 -10.09 7.97
N ILE A 137 -20.45 -10.64 7.01
CA ILE A 137 -18.99 -10.70 6.99
C ILE A 137 -18.47 -9.54 6.15
N THR A 138 -17.50 -8.81 6.70
CA THR A 138 -16.82 -7.68 6.05
C THR A 138 -15.32 -7.75 6.30
N PHE A 139 -14.54 -7.01 5.54
CA PHE A 139 -13.14 -6.80 5.92
C PHE A 139 -13.03 -5.95 7.17
N SER A 140 -12.09 -6.30 8.05
CA SER A 140 -11.72 -5.44 9.17
C SER A 140 -11.01 -4.18 8.65
N LYS A 141 -10.92 -3.13 9.48
CA LYS A 141 -10.13 -1.93 9.16
C LYS A 141 -8.70 -2.27 8.72
N PHE A 142 -8.07 -3.20 9.39
CA PHE A 142 -6.70 -3.61 9.08
C PHE A 142 -6.62 -4.58 7.90
N GLY A 143 -7.67 -5.37 7.65
CA GLY A 143 -7.84 -6.14 6.43
C GLY A 143 -7.88 -5.23 5.20
N LEU A 144 -8.69 -4.19 5.23
CA LEU A 144 -8.75 -3.17 4.17
C LEU A 144 -7.41 -2.49 3.93
N LEU A 145 -6.71 -2.08 5.01
CA LEU A 145 -5.38 -1.50 4.90
C LEU A 145 -4.38 -2.46 4.23
N THR A 146 -4.44 -3.75 4.57
CA THR A 146 -3.54 -4.75 3.99
C THR A 146 -3.81 -4.96 2.51
N ILE A 147 -5.09 -5.05 2.12
CA ILE A 147 -5.50 -5.20 0.71
C ILE A 147 -5.05 -3.99 -0.11
N ASN A 148 -5.35 -2.77 0.35
CA ASN A 148 -4.99 -1.55 -0.35
C ASN A 148 -3.47 -1.38 -0.50
N ASN A 149 -2.71 -1.66 0.57
CA ASN A 149 -1.25 -1.60 0.52
C ASN A 149 -0.66 -2.65 -0.43
N SER A 150 -1.24 -3.85 -0.49
CA SER A 150 -0.80 -4.90 -1.40
C SER A 150 -1.08 -4.54 -2.85
N ALA A 151 -2.27 -4.02 -3.12
CA ALA A 151 -2.65 -3.55 -4.46
C ALA A 151 -1.78 -2.39 -4.92
N LEU A 152 -1.51 -1.41 -4.04
CA LEU A 152 -0.62 -0.29 -4.34
C LEU A 152 0.80 -0.78 -4.70
N LYS A 153 1.37 -1.68 -3.91
CA LYS A 153 2.70 -2.26 -4.19
C LYS A 153 2.73 -2.98 -5.53
N GLN A 154 1.71 -3.78 -5.83
CA GLN A 154 1.62 -4.49 -7.11
C GLN A 154 1.49 -3.52 -8.28
N SER A 155 0.68 -2.47 -8.15
CA SER A 155 0.52 -1.45 -9.18
C SER A 155 1.82 -0.70 -9.45
N ILE A 156 2.55 -0.31 -8.40
CA ILE A 156 3.87 0.33 -8.53
C ILE A 156 4.86 -0.59 -9.25
N GLU A 157 4.89 -1.87 -8.88
CA GLU A 157 5.79 -2.85 -9.51
C GLU A 157 5.48 -3.07 -11.00
N ILE A 158 4.19 -3.14 -11.35
CA ILE A 158 3.75 -3.27 -12.75
C ILE A 158 4.16 -2.03 -13.56
N VAL A 159 3.94 -0.84 -13.01
CA VAL A 159 4.31 0.42 -13.67
C VAL A 159 5.83 0.50 -13.83
N ARG A 160 6.59 0.17 -12.78
CA ARG A 160 8.05 0.15 -12.83
C ARG A 160 8.58 -0.74 -13.95
N ARG A 161 8.10 -1.99 -14.01
CA ARG A 161 8.50 -2.92 -15.08
C ARG A 161 8.18 -2.38 -16.47
N ARG A 162 7.01 -1.77 -16.65
CA ARG A 162 6.64 -1.17 -17.95
C ARG A 162 7.53 0.01 -18.33
N ILE A 163 7.93 0.82 -17.37
CA ILE A 163 8.86 1.94 -17.61
C ILE A 163 10.25 1.40 -17.94
N ASP A 164 10.75 0.41 -17.19
CA ASP A 164 12.05 -0.20 -17.42
C ASP A 164 12.11 -0.88 -18.81
N ASP A 165 11.02 -1.57 -19.21
CA ASP A 165 10.90 -2.22 -20.52
C ASP A 165 10.92 -1.22 -21.70
N VAL A 166 10.41 -0.01 -21.49
CA VAL A 166 10.42 1.07 -22.51
C VAL A 166 11.77 1.78 -22.52
N GLY A 167 12.40 1.99 -21.36
CA GLY A 167 13.68 2.68 -21.23
C GLY A 167 14.89 1.88 -21.70
N THR A 168 14.76 0.57 -21.89
CA THR A 168 15.85 -0.30 -22.37
C THR A 168 15.85 -0.50 -23.90
N LYS A 169 14.95 0.16 -24.63
CA LYS A 169 14.82 0.03 -26.10
C LYS A 169 15.43 1.18 -26.91
N GLU A 170 16.26 2.03 -26.28
CA GLU A 170 17.09 3.01 -27.01
C GLU A 170 18.53 2.52 -27.22
#